data_39c715a7ba0c0415979387f08721a158
#
_entry.id   39c715a7ba0c0415979387f08721a158
#
_cell.length_a   1.000
_cell.length_b   1.000
_cell.length_c   1.000
_cell.angle_alpha   90.00
_cell.angle_beta   90.00
_cell.angle_gamma   90.00
#
_symmetry.space_group_name_H-M   'P 1'
#
loop_
_entity.id
_entity.type
_entity.pdbx_description
1 polymer ?
#
loop_
_entity_poly.entity_id
_entity_poly.type
_entity_poly.pdbx_seq_one_letter_code
_entity_poly.pdbx_strand_id
1 'polypeptide(L)'
;MSLKDNKKVYFGNKKVTQLEKEEGVQQIFSKVAKNYDLMNDIMSLGMHRLWKRIFVQKAGLEKNSLVLDLAAGTGDITKIILDESRTSKVVLCDQNAEMVAKAKDRAVNEGFI
;
A
#
# COMPACT_ATOMS: atom_id res chain seq x y z
N MET A 1 -28.83 10.51 3.80
CA MET A 1 -27.86 10.61 2.68
C MET A 1 -27.27 12.01 2.66
N SER A 2 -25.95 12.14 2.58
CA SER A 2 -25.30 13.45 2.55
C SER A 2 -25.43 14.09 1.17
N LEU A 3 -25.38 15.42 1.09
CA LEU A 3 -25.36 16.13 -0.18
C LEU A 3 -24.17 15.74 -1.06
N LYS A 4 -23.07 15.32 -0.45
CA LYS A 4 -21.86 14.86 -1.15
C LYS A 4 -22.14 13.62 -2.00
N ASP A 5 -22.99 12.70 -1.55
CA ASP A 5 -23.29 11.46 -2.24
C ASP A 5 -24.08 11.70 -3.54
N ASN A 6 -24.79 12.82 -3.63
CA ASN A 6 -25.56 13.20 -4.82
C ASN A 6 -24.78 14.05 -5.83
N LYS A 7 -23.59 14.50 -5.46
CA LYS A 7 -22.74 15.29 -6.36
C LYS A 7 -22.19 14.42 -7.48
N LYS A 8 -22.44 14.81 -8.72
CA LYS A 8 -21.93 14.08 -9.90
C LYS A 8 -20.55 14.55 -10.29
N VAL A 9 -19.66 13.60 -10.54
CA VAL A 9 -18.28 13.78 -10.98
C VAL A 9 -17.98 12.81 -12.11
N TYR A 10 -16.83 12.96 -12.75
CA TYR A 10 -16.41 12.03 -13.80
C TYR A 10 -15.56 10.89 -13.21
N PHE A 11 -15.81 9.68 -13.75
CA PHE A 11 -14.95 8.51 -13.54
C PHE A 11 -14.60 7.95 -14.93
N GLY A 12 -13.41 8.27 -15.41
CA GLY A 12 -13.05 8.02 -16.79
C GLY A 12 -13.96 8.84 -17.73
N ASN A 13 -14.66 8.16 -18.63
CA ASN A 13 -15.61 8.80 -19.57
C ASN A 13 -17.06 8.79 -19.06
N LYS A 14 -17.30 8.29 -17.86
CA LYS A 14 -18.64 8.21 -17.27
C LYS A 14 -18.87 9.32 -16.27
N LYS A 15 -20.06 9.89 -16.29
CA LYS A 15 -20.52 10.81 -15.27
C LYS A 15 -21.22 10.02 -14.18
N VAL A 16 -20.66 10.03 -12.98
CA VAL A 16 -21.12 9.23 -11.82
C VAL A 16 -21.23 10.13 -10.59
N THR A 17 -21.88 9.63 -9.55
CA THR A 17 -21.90 10.31 -8.24
C THR A 17 -20.51 10.23 -7.59
N GLN A 18 -20.26 11.11 -6.61
CA GLN A 18 -19.00 11.06 -5.84
C GLN A 18 -18.79 9.70 -5.18
N LEU A 19 -19.85 9.12 -4.61
CA LEU A 19 -19.81 7.80 -3.98
C LEU A 19 -19.47 6.71 -4.99
N GLU A 20 -20.11 6.70 -6.15
CA GLU A 20 -19.82 5.74 -7.22
C GLU A 20 -18.37 5.82 -7.70
N LYS A 21 -17.81 7.03 -7.79
CA LYS A 21 -16.40 7.24 -8.14
C LYS A 21 -15.48 6.64 -7.09
N GLU A 22 -15.73 6.90 -5.81
CA GLU A 22 -14.95 6.35 -4.70
C GLU A 22 -14.98 4.83 -4.69
N GLU A 23 -16.15 4.22 -4.88
CA GLU A 23 -16.30 2.77 -4.99
C GLU A 23 -15.56 2.21 -6.21
N GLY A 24 -15.65 2.89 -7.37
CA GLY A 24 -14.95 2.48 -8.58
C GLY A 24 -13.44 2.51 -8.41
N VAL A 25 -12.89 3.53 -7.77
CA VAL A 25 -11.46 3.63 -7.45
C VAL A 25 -11.05 2.50 -6.53
N GLN A 26 -11.81 2.22 -5.47
CA GLN A 26 -11.52 1.11 -4.56
C GLN A 26 -11.55 -0.25 -5.26
N GLN A 27 -12.48 -0.46 -6.18
CA GLN A 27 -12.53 -1.70 -6.97
C GLN A 27 -11.29 -1.88 -7.83
N ILE A 28 -10.78 -0.82 -8.44
CA ILE A 28 -9.55 -0.85 -9.24
C ILE A 28 -8.36 -1.26 -8.35
N PHE A 29 -8.19 -0.62 -7.20
CA PHE A 29 -7.12 -0.97 -6.25
C PHE A 29 -7.22 -2.43 -5.79
N SER A 30 -8.45 -2.91 -5.51
CA SER A 30 -8.66 -4.30 -5.10
C SER A 30 -8.27 -5.29 -6.19
N LYS A 31 -8.55 -4.98 -7.45
CA LYS A 31 -8.17 -5.83 -8.58
C LYS A 31 -6.65 -5.93 -8.76
N VAL A 32 -5.93 -4.83 -8.57
CA VAL A 32 -4.46 -4.83 -8.74
C VAL A 32 -3.72 -5.40 -7.53
N ALA A 33 -4.36 -5.50 -6.37
CA ALA A 33 -3.72 -5.98 -5.15
C ALA A 33 -3.09 -7.37 -5.30
N LYS A 34 -3.72 -8.26 -6.07
CA LYS A 34 -3.24 -9.64 -6.29
C LYS A 34 -1.95 -9.70 -7.10
N ASN A 35 -1.78 -8.78 -8.04
CA ASN A 35 -0.67 -8.78 -9.00
C ASN A 35 0.21 -7.53 -8.86
N TYR A 36 0.10 -6.86 -7.72
CA TYR A 36 0.76 -5.58 -7.50
C TYR A 36 2.28 -5.66 -7.67
N ASP A 37 2.93 -6.63 -7.03
CA ASP A 37 4.38 -6.80 -7.12
C ASP A 37 4.82 -7.20 -8.53
N LEU A 38 4.09 -8.10 -9.17
CA LEU A 38 4.40 -8.51 -10.55
C LEU A 38 4.28 -7.34 -11.51
N MET A 39 3.22 -6.54 -11.37
CA MET A 39 3.02 -5.35 -12.21
C MET A 39 4.16 -4.33 -12.00
N ASN A 40 4.53 -4.07 -10.75
CA ASN A 40 5.64 -3.17 -10.43
C ASN A 40 6.97 -3.70 -10.97
N ASP A 41 7.24 -4.99 -10.87
CA ASP A 41 8.44 -5.61 -11.43
C ASP A 41 8.50 -5.45 -12.95
N ILE A 42 7.39 -5.67 -13.64
CA ILE A 42 7.31 -5.52 -15.10
C ILE A 42 7.53 -4.06 -15.51
N MET A 43 6.82 -3.12 -14.86
CA MET A 43 6.88 -1.70 -15.22
C MET A 43 8.21 -1.04 -14.90
N SER A 44 8.88 -1.49 -13.86
CA SER A 44 10.14 -0.90 -13.39
C SER A 44 11.38 -1.76 -13.64
N LEU A 45 11.22 -2.93 -14.29
CA LEU A 45 12.29 -3.91 -14.49
C LEU A 45 12.97 -4.30 -13.16
N GLY A 46 12.20 -4.39 -12.10
CA GLY A 46 12.69 -4.74 -10.77
C GLY A 46 13.33 -3.59 -9.99
N MET A 47 13.50 -2.42 -10.59
CA MET A 47 14.16 -1.27 -9.96
C MET A 47 13.40 -0.74 -8.74
N HIS A 48 12.07 -0.91 -8.69
CA HIS A 48 11.29 -0.47 -7.53
C HIS A 48 11.75 -1.11 -6.21
N ARG A 49 12.23 -2.35 -6.26
CA ARG A 49 12.75 -3.06 -5.07
C ARG A 49 14.03 -2.40 -4.56
N LEU A 50 14.91 -2.04 -5.47
CA LEU A 50 16.14 -1.32 -5.14
C LEU A 50 15.86 0.07 -4.58
N TRP A 51 14.94 0.82 -5.20
CA TRP A 51 14.57 2.15 -4.74
C TRP A 51 13.97 2.14 -3.33
N LYS A 52 13.13 1.16 -3.03
CA LYS A 52 12.54 1.01 -1.70
C LYS A 52 13.60 0.74 -0.63
N ARG A 53 14.58 -0.09 -0.94
CA ARG A 53 15.71 -0.33 -0.03
C ARG A 53 16.55 0.92 0.22
N ILE A 54 16.88 1.66 -0.84
CA ILE A 54 17.61 2.92 -0.74
C ILE A 54 16.80 3.93 0.09
N PHE A 55 15.50 4.00 -0.13
CA PHE A 55 14.62 4.87 0.62
C PHE A 55 14.68 4.58 2.12
N VAL A 56 14.57 3.33 2.51
CA VAL A 56 14.64 2.93 3.93
C VAL A 56 16.01 3.23 4.52
N GLN A 57 17.09 2.97 3.80
CA GLN A 57 18.45 3.30 4.25
C GLN A 57 18.63 4.81 4.46
N LYS A 58 18.12 5.63 3.55
CA LYS A 58 18.17 7.09 3.65
C LYS A 58 17.32 7.67 4.78
N ALA A 59 16.29 6.95 5.21
CA ALA A 59 15.47 7.37 6.34
C ALA A 59 16.24 7.38 7.67
N GLY A 60 17.37 6.68 7.75
CA GLY A 60 18.25 6.73 8.92
C GLY A 60 17.60 6.17 10.19
N LEU A 61 16.84 5.09 10.08
CA LEU A 61 16.13 4.52 11.21
C LEU A 61 17.10 3.92 12.22
N GLU A 62 16.88 4.24 13.49
CA GLU A 62 17.62 3.63 14.60
C GLU A 62 16.99 2.29 15.01
N LYS A 63 17.74 1.48 15.74
CA LYS A 63 17.22 0.25 16.36
C LYS A 63 16.07 0.60 17.31
N ASN A 64 15.07 -0.27 17.40
CA ASN A 64 13.90 -0.08 18.27
C ASN A 64 13.03 1.14 17.88
N SER A 65 13.07 1.55 16.63
CA SER A 65 12.24 2.65 16.14
C SER A 65 10.76 2.28 16.10
N LEU A 66 9.91 3.29 16.32
CA LEU A 66 8.47 3.18 16.03
C LEU A 66 8.20 3.95 14.75
N VAL A 67 7.71 3.25 13.73
CA VAL A 67 7.55 3.79 12.38
C VAL A 67 6.09 3.71 11.96
N LEU A 68 5.59 4.75 11.32
CA LEU A 68 4.29 4.77 10.68
C LEU A 68 4.49 4.69 9.16
N ASP A 69 4.02 3.61 8.56
CA ASP A 69 4.05 3.39 7.11
C ASP A 69 2.69 3.78 6.54
N LEU A 70 2.58 4.99 6.01
CA LEU A 70 1.35 5.53 5.43
C LEU A 70 1.22 5.14 3.96
N ALA A 71 -0.01 4.79 3.55
CA ALA A 71 -0.29 4.31 2.20
C ALA A 71 0.60 3.11 1.86
N ALA A 72 0.70 2.18 2.78
CA ALA A 72 1.69 1.12 2.79
C ALA A 72 1.48 0.06 1.69
N GLY A 73 0.28 -0.03 1.12
CA GLY A 73 -0.06 -1.05 0.15
C GLY A 73 0.12 -2.45 0.73
N THR A 74 0.88 -3.30 0.04
CA THR A 74 1.15 -4.67 0.49
C THR A 74 2.32 -4.79 1.49
N GLY A 75 2.85 -3.67 1.95
CA GLY A 75 3.83 -3.65 3.04
C GLY A 75 5.28 -3.86 2.63
N ASP A 76 5.66 -3.53 1.40
CA ASP A 76 7.06 -3.67 0.94
C ASP A 76 8.04 -2.88 1.79
N ILE A 77 7.73 -1.61 2.07
CA ILE A 77 8.57 -0.75 2.90
C ILE A 77 8.64 -1.28 4.32
N THR A 78 7.50 -1.67 4.89
CA THR A 78 7.43 -2.30 6.22
C THR A 78 8.33 -3.52 6.31
N LYS A 79 8.28 -4.39 5.31
CA LYS A 79 9.14 -5.59 5.29
C LYS A 79 10.61 -5.23 5.30
N ILE A 80 11.03 -4.27 4.48
CA ILE A 80 12.43 -3.83 4.42
C ILE A 80 12.87 -3.26 5.76
N ILE A 81 12.04 -2.44 6.40
CA ILE A 81 12.33 -1.88 7.73
C ILE A 81 12.55 -3.00 8.76
N LEU A 82 11.67 -3.99 8.79
CA LEU A 82 11.76 -5.09 9.75
C LEU A 82 12.90 -6.05 9.44
N ASP A 83 13.26 -6.23 8.17
CA ASP A 83 14.43 -7.02 7.78
C ASP A 83 15.73 -6.34 8.23
N GLU A 84 15.80 -5.01 8.16
CA GLU A 84 16.97 -4.25 8.61
C GLU A 84 17.00 -4.04 10.13
N SER A 85 15.85 -3.97 10.78
CA SER A 85 15.75 -3.78 12.23
C SER A 85 14.57 -4.54 12.81
N ARG A 86 14.80 -5.77 13.20
CA ARG A 86 13.75 -6.66 13.75
C ARG A 86 13.16 -6.17 15.08
N THR A 87 13.86 -5.28 15.76
CA THR A 87 13.41 -4.72 17.05
C THR A 87 12.53 -3.49 16.87
N SER A 88 12.44 -2.95 15.65
CA SER A 88 11.55 -1.84 15.35
C SER A 88 10.10 -2.30 15.26
N LYS A 89 9.19 -1.37 15.53
CA LYS A 89 7.75 -1.57 15.41
C LYS A 89 7.24 -0.71 14.27
N VAL A 90 6.43 -1.30 13.41
CA VAL A 90 5.83 -0.58 12.29
C VAL A 90 4.31 -0.65 12.38
N VAL A 91 3.67 0.50 12.30
CA VAL A 91 2.22 0.61 12.14
C VAL A 91 1.95 0.83 10.65
N LEU A 92 1.34 -0.15 10.01
CA LEU A 92 1.04 -0.13 8.60
C LEU A 92 -0.38 0.39 8.40
N CYS A 93 -0.53 1.43 7.58
CA CYS A 93 -1.81 2.07 7.28
C CYS A 93 -2.04 2.14 5.78
N ASP A 94 -3.25 1.76 5.36
CA ASP A 94 -3.70 1.94 3.99
C ASP A 94 -5.22 2.12 3.96
N GLN A 95 -5.71 2.90 3.00
CA GLN A 95 -7.16 3.10 2.84
C GLN A 95 -7.87 1.90 2.25
N ASN A 96 -7.15 1.04 1.54
CA ASN A 96 -7.71 -0.14 0.90
C ASN A 96 -7.58 -1.36 1.81
N ALA A 97 -8.73 -1.89 2.26
CA ALA A 97 -8.77 -3.03 3.16
C ALA A 97 -8.15 -4.30 2.56
N GLU A 98 -8.25 -4.49 1.25
CA GLU A 98 -7.63 -5.65 0.60
C GLU A 98 -6.11 -5.56 0.58
N MET A 99 -5.54 -4.35 0.42
CA MET A 99 -4.11 -4.13 0.54
C MET A 99 -3.62 -4.47 1.94
N VAL A 100 -4.34 -4.03 2.97
CA VAL A 100 -4.02 -4.35 4.37
C VAL A 100 -4.10 -5.84 4.63
N ALA A 101 -5.14 -6.52 4.13
CA ALA A 101 -5.27 -7.97 4.26
C ALA A 101 -4.11 -8.71 3.56
N LYS A 102 -3.71 -8.27 2.38
CA LYS A 102 -2.55 -8.82 1.67
C LYS A 102 -1.25 -8.60 2.44
N ALA A 103 -1.06 -7.43 3.00
CA ALA A 103 0.11 -7.14 3.82
C ALA A 103 0.16 -8.05 5.06
N LYS A 104 -0.98 -8.27 5.71
CA LYS A 104 -1.08 -9.17 6.86
C LYS A 104 -0.75 -10.61 6.49
N ASP A 105 -1.34 -11.13 5.42
CA ASP A 105 -1.05 -12.48 4.94
C ASP A 105 0.42 -12.65 4.58
N ARG A 106 0.98 -11.67 3.90
CA ARG A 106 2.40 -11.65 3.55
C ARG A 106 3.29 -11.64 4.79
N ALA A 107 2.93 -10.83 5.79
CA ALA A 107 3.69 -10.75 7.04
C ALA A 107 3.75 -12.09 7.77
N VAL A 108 2.62 -12.81 7.79
CA VAL A 108 2.57 -14.16 8.38
C VAL A 108 3.39 -15.15 7.54
N ASN A 109 3.16 -15.17 6.23
CA ASN A 109 3.78 -16.15 5.32
C ASN A 109 5.30 -15.95 5.17
N GLU A 110 5.76 -14.72 5.19
CA GLU A 110 7.18 -14.39 5.07
C GLU A 110 7.88 -14.23 6.45
N GLY A 111 7.13 -14.37 7.53
CA GLY A 111 7.68 -14.46 8.88
C GLY A 111 8.20 -13.16 9.46
N PHE A 112 7.62 -12.01 9.13
CA PHE A 112 8.02 -10.75 9.75
C PHE A 112 7.01 -10.18 10.75
N ILE A 113 6.03 -10.97 11.10
CA ILE A 113 5.24 -10.80 12.32
C ILE A 113 5.11 -12.12 13.04
#